data_c3f1dab02bde8db08ccd4ce586774a8b
#
_entry.id   c3f1dab02bde8db08ccd4ce586774a8b
#
_cell.length_a   1.000
_cell.length_b   1.000
_cell.length_c   1.000
_cell.angle_alpha   90.00
_cell.angle_beta   90.00
_cell.angle_gamma   90.00
#
_symmetry.space_group_name_H-M   'P 1'
#
loop_
_entity.id
_entity.type
_entity.pdbx_description
1 polymer ?
#
loop_
_entity_poly.entity_id
_entity_poly.type
_entity_poly.pdbx_seq_one_letter_code
_entity_poly.pdbx_strand_id
1 'polypeptide(L)'
;MLFRSEIELYRRYGEEGRRLARLARGLDERTVSADRETKSVSSETTFERDLSDFHALEKILWGLTEEVSARLKAKELAGATVTLKLKTADFKIRTRARSLDSPTQLAGRIFAAARDLLKREADGTRFRLIGVGSSALVTSDQADPADLVDGRAAIAEHAVDRVRARFGDGAVIRGLAFEGPEEP
;
A
#
# COMPACT_ATOMS: atom_id res chain seq x y z
N MET A 1 13.01 -37.70 4.08
CA MET A 1 13.05 -36.59 3.14
C MET A 1 14.42 -36.64 2.44
N LEU A 2 14.44 -36.99 1.15
CA LEU A 2 15.70 -37.11 0.39
C LEU A 2 16.16 -35.68 0.05
N PHE A 3 17.20 -35.21 0.74
CA PHE A 3 17.87 -33.96 0.35
C PHE A 3 18.57 -34.18 -0.99
N ARG A 4 18.08 -33.52 -2.02
CA ARG A 4 18.77 -33.49 -3.31
C ARG A 4 20.12 -32.79 -3.15
N SER A 5 21.17 -33.31 -3.83
CA SER A 5 22.49 -32.71 -3.73
C SER A 5 22.49 -31.29 -4.31
N GLU A 6 23.39 -30.44 -3.83
CA GLU A 6 23.57 -29.07 -4.36
C GLU A 6 23.83 -29.10 -5.87
N ILE A 7 24.61 -30.08 -6.34
CA ILE A 7 24.92 -30.27 -7.76
C ILE A 7 23.65 -30.57 -8.57
N GLU A 8 22.76 -31.43 -8.05
CA GLU A 8 21.51 -31.79 -8.73
C GLU A 8 20.55 -30.55 -8.81
N LEU A 9 20.45 -29.79 -7.71
CA LEU A 9 19.65 -28.56 -7.68
C LEU A 9 20.24 -27.49 -8.61
N TYR A 10 21.58 -27.36 -8.66
CA TYR A 10 22.24 -26.46 -9.58
C TYR A 10 22.00 -26.83 -11.04
N ARG A 11 22.13 -28.12 -11.41
CA ARG A 11 21.87 -28.59 -12.77
C ARG A 11 20.45 -28.32 -13.25
N ARG A 12 19.49 -28.37 -12.34
CA ARG A 12 18.06 -28.21 -12.65
C ARG A 12 17.56 -26.77 -12.62
N TYR A 13 18.09 -25.95 -11.72
CA TYR A 13 17.59 -24.60 -11.41
C TYR A 13 18.68 -23.53 -11.42
N GLY A 14 19.90 -23.84 -11.88
CA GLY A 14 21.01 -22.89 -11.94
C GLY A 14 21.44 -22.37 -10.57
N GLU A 15 21.88 -21.12 -10.51
CA GLU A 15 22.34 -20.47 -9.27
C GLU A 15 21.28 -20.40 -8.18
N GLU A 16 19.98 -20.27 -8.54
CA GLU A 16 18.90 -20.32 -7.55
C GLU A 16 18.83 -21.69 -6.87
N GLY A 17 19.04 -22.78 -7.60
CA GLY A 17 19.11 -24.11 -7.02
C GLY A 17 20.28 -24.27 -6.04
N ARG A 18 21.45 -23.72 -6.38
CA ARG A 18 22.60 -23.67 -5.48
C ARG A 18 22.30 -22.86 -4.23
N ARG A 19 21.72 -21.68 -4.39
CA ARG A 19 21.32 -20.82 -3.27
C ARG A 19 20.35 -21.52 -2.32
N LEU A 20 19.33 -22.15 -2.85
CA LEU A 20 18.35 -22.90 -2.04
C LEU A 20 18.99 -24.08 -1.29
N ALA A 21 19.92 -24.80 -1.93
CA ALA A 21 20.64 -25.89 -1.27
C ALA A 21 21.50 -25.40 -0.10
N ARG A 22 22.14 -24.23 -0.22
CA ARG A 22 22.93 -23.60 0.87
C ARG A 22 22.02 -23.14 2.00
N LEU A 23 20.92 -22.42 1.68
CA LEU A 23 19.95 -21.98 2.68
C LEU A 23 19.32 -23.16 3.46
N ALA A 24 19.01 -24.27 2.78
CA ALA A 24 18.49 -25.48 3.41
C ALA A 24 19.47 -26.13 4.42
N ARG A 25 20.78 -25.82 4.31
CA ARG A 25 21.84 -26.24 5.25
C ARG A 25 22.14 -25.18 6.32
N GLY A 26 21.38 -24.06 6.36
CA GLY A 26 21.65 -22.94 7.25
C GLY A 26 22.83 -22.05 6.82
N LEU A 27 23.33 -22.22 5.59
CA LEU A 27 24.44 -21.44 5.05
C LEU A 27 23.90 -20.20 4.32
N ASP A 28 23.87 -19.06 5.01
CA ASP A 28 23.52 -17.76 4.46
C ASP A 28 24.62 -16.74 4.81
N GLU A 29 25.38 -16.33 3.81
CA GLU A 29 26.49 -15.37 3.96
C GLU A 29 26.05 -13.92 3.72
N ARG A 30 24.74 -13.68 3.47
CA ARG A 30 24.26 -12.33 3.27
C ARG A 30 24.29 -11.56 4.58
N THR A 31 24.91 -10.41 4.56
CA THR A 31 24.87 -9.48 5.69
C THR A 31 23.50 -8.82 5.78
N VAL A 32 22.99 -8.67 7.00
CA VAL A 32 21.79 -7.87 7.27
C VAL A 32 22.22 -6.41 7.18
N SER A 33 21.67 -5.68 6.20
CA SER A 33 21.86 -4.23 6.08
C SER A 33 20.59 -3.53 6.53
N ALA A 34 20.75 -2.57 7.46
CA ALA A 34 19.68 -1.68 7.88
C ALA A 34 19.47 -0.53 6.87
N ASP A 35 20.50 -0.21 6.10
CA ASP A 35 20.50 0.91 5.14
C ASP A 35 19.96 0.47 3.78
N ARG A 36 18.69 0.10 3.74
CA ARG A 36 18.01 -0.13 2.47
C ARG A 36 17.14 1.05 2.11
N GLU A 37 17.37 1.58 0.92
CA GLU A 37 16.46 2.57 0.35
C GLU A 37 15.01 2.06 0.32
N THR A 38 14.08 2.87 0.79
CA THR A 38 12.65 2.56 0.76
C THR A 38 12.18 2.58 -0.70
N LYS A 39 11.76 1.44 -1.25
CA LYS A 39 11.29 1.33 -2.65
C LYS A 39 9.79 1.52 -2.80
N SER A 40 9.03 1.26 -1.75
CA SER A 40 7.58 1.42 -1.70
C SER A 40 7.09 1.57 -0.27
N VAL A 41 5.93 2.20 -0.12
CA VAL A 41 5.19 2.31 1.14
C VAL A 41 3.80 1.76 0.91
N SER A 42 3.32 0.86 1.76
CA SER A 42 2.02 0.22 1.60
C SER A 42 1.33 -0.03 2.93
N SER A 43 0.00 -0.16 2.88
CA SER A 43 -0.83 -0.66 3.96
C SER A 43 -1.87 -1.62 3.42
N GLU A 44 -2.17 -2.70 4.17
CA GLU A 44 -3.17 -3.69 3.81
C GLU A 44 -3.87 -4.25 5.04
N THR A 45 -5.10 -4.69 4.88
CA THR A 45 -5.86 -5.35 5.94
C THR A 45 -6.59 -6.58 5.42
N THR A 46 -6.70 -7.60 6.29
CA THR A 46 -7.49 -8.80 6.05
C THR A 46 -8.79 -8.70 6.83
N PHE A 47 -9.91 -9.01 6.19
CA PHE A 47 -11.23 -8.95 6.80
C PHE A 47 -11.56 -10.22 7.58
N GLU A 48 -12.32 -10.10 8.64
CA GLU A 48 -12.89 -11.25 9.38
C GLU A 48 -13.91 -12.01 8.52
N ARG A 49 -14.69 -11.28 7.71
CA ARG A 49 -15.64 -11.81 6.72
C ARG A 49 -15.36 -11.20 5.36
N ASP A 50 -15.45 -12.03 4.33
CA ASP A 50 -15.22 -11.59 2.94
C ASP A 50 -16.25 -10.53 2.53
N LEU A 51 -15.79 -9.44 1.91
CA LEU A 51 -16.58 -8.30 1.47
C LEU A 51 -16.70 -8.28 -0.06
N SER A 52 -17.86 -7.89 -0.57
CA SER A 52 -18.11 -7.63 -2.00
C SER A 52 -18.75 -6.27 -2.25
N ASP A 53 -19.22 -5.62 -1.17
CA ASP A 53 -19.81 -4.28 -1.27
C ASP A 53 -18.75 -3.24 -1.57
N PHE A 54 -18.97 -2.47 -2.63
CA PHE A 54 -18.03 -1.41 -3.06
C PHE A 54 -17.83 -0.33 -1.99
N HIS A 55 -18.93 0.11 -1.34
CA HIS A 55 -18.86 1.20 -0.37
C HIS A 55 -18.12 0.78 0.91
N ALA A 56 -18.30 -0.46 1.35
CA ALA A 56 -17.55 -1.01 2.47
C ALA A 56 -16.04 -1.09 2.14
N LEU A 57 -15.70 -1.59 0.94
CA LEU A 57 -14.31 -1.66 0.47
C LEU A 57 -13.70 -0.26 0.29
N GLU A 58 -14.46 0.69 -0.24
CA GLU A 58 -14.05 2.09 -0.44
C GLU A 58 -13.71 2.78 0.88
N LYS A 59 -14.54 2.58 1.90
CA LYS A 59 -14.32 3.12 3.24
C LYS A 59 -13.01 2.59 3.86
N ILE A 60 -12.78 1.28 3.77
CA ILE A 60 -11.54 0.66 4.25
C ILE A 60 -10.33 1.17 3.46
N LEU A 61 -10.47 1.25 2.13
CA LEU A 61 -9.42 1.76 1.25
C LEU A 61 -9.02 3.18 1.63
N TRP A 62 -9.97 4.04 2.02
CA TRP A 62 -9.69 5.39 2.48
C TRP A 62 -8.76 5.37 3.71
N GLY A 63 -9.07 4.60 4.74
CA GLY A 63 -8.22 4.49 5.94
C GLY A 63 -6.80 4.02 5.63
N LEU A 64 -6.67 2.98 4.78
CA LEU A 64 -5.35 2.50 4.34
C LEU A 64 -4.56 3.56 3.56
N THR A 65 -5.27 4.41 2.79
CA THR A 65 -4.63 5.51 2.04
C THR A 65 -4.11 6.59 2.96
N GLU A 66 -4.86 6.93 4.02
CA GLU A 66 -4.39 7.87 5.05
C GLU A 66 -3.13 7.35 5.74
N GLU A 67 -3.06 6.05 6.06
CA GLU A 67 -1.85 5.44 6.62
C GLU A 67 -0.65 5.51 5.68
N VAL A 68 -0.84 5.21 4.39
CA VAL A 68 0.23 5.31 3.37
C VAL A 68 0.71 6.75 3.25
N SER A 69 -0.21 7.71 3.18
CA SER A 69 0.10 9.14 3.14
C SER A 69 0.91 9.58 4.36
N ALA A 70 0.47 9.24 5.57
CA ALA A 70 1.17 9.57 6.80
C ALA A 70 2.60 9.00 6.82
N ARG A 71 2.79 7.75 6.38
CA ARG A 71 4.11 7.11 6.30
C ARG A 71 5.02 7.75 5.24
N LEU A 72 4.46 8.19 4.10
CA LEU A 72 5.20 8.94 3.07
C LEU A 72 5.67 10.28 3.61
N LYS A 73 4.77 11.05 4.24
CA LYS A 73 5.07 12.35 4.85
C LYS A 73 6.13 12.24 5.94
N ALA A 74 6.02 11.24 6.83
CA ALA A 74 7.00 11.00 7.89
C ALA A 74 8.39 10.64 7.38
N LYS A 75 8.50 10.14 6.14
CA LYS A 75 9.78 9.80 5.49
C LYS A 75 10.24 10.86 4.49
N GLU A 76 9.50 11.96 4.36
CA GLU A 76 9.74 13.02 3.35
C GLU A 76 9.80 12.45 1.91
N LEU A 77 8.94 11.47 1.61
CA LEU A 77 8.85 10.80 0.32
C LEU A 77 7.50 11.05 -0.34
N ALA A 78 7.49 10.98 -1.66
CA ALA A 78 6.29 10.99 -2.49
C ALA A 78 6.38 9.90 -3.56
N GLY A 79 5.25 9.32 -3.95
CA GLY A 79 5.25 8.25 -4.94
C GLY A 79 4.50 8.59 -6.22
N ALA A 80 5.02 8.14 -7.34
CA ALA A 80 4.45 8.36 -8.67
C ALA A 80 3.59 7.19 -9.17
N THR A 81 3.52 6.07 -8.44
CA THR A 81 2.71 4.91 -8.83
C THR A 81 1.88 4.43 -7.65
N VAL A 82 0.56 4.35 -7.85
CA VAL A 82 -0.38 3.78 -6.88
C VAL A 82 -0.72 2.36 -7.28
N THR A 83 -0.67 1.43 -6.33
CA THR A 83 -0.98 0.02 -6.52
C THR A 83 -2.10 -0.40 -5.59
N LEU A 84 -3.16 -0.98 -6.16
CA LEU A 84 -4.22 -1.67 -5.43
C LEU A 84 -3.92 -3.17 -5.41
N LYS A 85 -3.99 -3.78 -4.24
CA LYS A 85 -3.89 -5.23 -4.03
C LYS A 85 -5.19 -5.73 -3.45
N LEU A 86 -5.76 -6.76 -4.08
CA LEU A 86 -6.95 -7.45 -3.61
C LEU A 86 -6.65 -8.95 -3.51
N LYS A 87 -7.19 -9.61 -2.50
CA LYS A 87 -7.15 -11.07 -2.39
C LYS A 87 -8.58 -11.58 -2.31
N THR A 88 -8.94 -12.45 -3.24
CA THR A 88 -10.29 -13.01 -3.33
C THR A 88 -10.53 -14.09 -2.26
N ALA A 89 -11.79 -14.47 -2.05
CA ALA A 89 -12.20 -15.54 -1.14
C ALA A 89 -11.48 -16.87 -1.43
N ASP A 90 -11.21 -17.18 -2.71
CA ASP A 90 -10.46 -18.35 -3.17
C ASP A 90 -8.93 -18.13 -3.19
N PHE A 91 -8.44 -17.14 -2.43
CA PHE A 91 -7.03 -16.82 -2.19
C PHE A 91 -6.22 -16.35 -3.40
N LYS A 92 -6.86 -16.06 -4.53
CA LYS A 92 -6.18 -15.46 -5.68
C LYS A 92 -5.84 -13.99 -5.41
N ILE A 93 -4.65 -13.57 -5.81
CA ILE A 93 -4.22 -12.18 -5.68
C ILE A 93 -4.47 -11.46 -7.01
N ARG A 94 -5.15 -10.32 -6.94
CA ARG A 94 -5.29 -9.36 -8.03
C ARG A 94 -4.52 -8.09 -7.67
N THR A 95 -3.64 -7.66 -8.55
CA THR A 95 -2.88 -6.41 -8.37
C THR A 95 -3.14 -5.52 -9.56
N ARG A 96 -3.43 -4.25 -9.30
CA ARG A 96 -3.61 -3.21 -10.32
C ARG A 96 -2.77 -2.01 -9.94
N ALA A 97 -2.14 -1.39 -10.94
CA ALA A 97 -1.32 -0.21 -10.71
C ALA A 97 -1.69 0.90 -11.68
N ARG A 98 -1.50 2.13 -11.25
CA ARG A 98 -1.66 3.34 -12.05
C ARG A 98 -0.53 4.31 -11.74
N SER A 99 0.16 4.77 -12.80
CA SER A 99 1.10 5.88 -12.69
C SER A 99 0.33 7.19 -12.62
N LEU A 100 0.80 8.09 -11.79
CA LEU A 100 0.29 9.45 -11.64
C LEU A 100 1.11 10.42 -12.51
N ASP A 101 0.50 11.52 -12.92
CA ASP A 101 1.16 12.55 -13.73
C ASP A 101 2.27 13.27 -12.96
N SER A 102 2.18 13.28 -11.62
CA SER A 102 3.22 13.78 -10.72
C SER A 102 3.24 12.98 -9.43
N PRO A 103 4.43 12.84 -8.78
CA PRO A 103 4.54 12.21 -7.48
C PRO A 103 3.66 12.91 -6.44
N THR A 104 3.12 12.16 -5.48
CA THR A 104 2.27 12.70 -4.43
C THR A 104 2.51 12.00 -3.09
N GLN A 105 2.31 12.72 -2.02
CA GLN A 105 2.15 12.20 -0.66
C GLN A 105 0.73 12.43 -0.10
N LEU A 106 -0.16 13.07 -0.87
CA LEU A 106 -1.52 13.41 -0.44
C LEU A 106 -2.44 12.20 -0.47
N ALA A 107 -3.10 11.91 0.64
CA ALA A 107 -4.05 10.80 0.78
C ALA A 107 -5.19 10.91 -0.24
N GLY A 108 -5.72 12.11 -0.48
CA GLY A 108 -6.79 12.34 -1.45
C GLY A 108 -6.43 11.94 -2.86
N ARG A 109 -5.21 12.20 -3.33
CA ARG A 109 -4.73 11.83 -4.67
C ARG A 109 -4.47 10.33 -4.80
N ILE A 110 -3.82 9.73 -3.78
CA ILE A 110 -3.59 8.29 -3.73
C ILE A 110 -4.93 7.55 -3.73
N PHE A 111 -5.89 8.02 -2.91
CA PHE A 111 -7.23 7.45 -2.83
C PHE A 111 -7.98 7.54 -4.16
N ALA A 112 -7.99 8.68 -4.82
CA ALA A 112 -8.68 8.85 -6.11
C ALA A 112 -8.18 7.81 -7.14
N ALA A 113 -6.86 7.63 -7.24
CA ALA A 113 -6.27 6.63 -8.13
C ALA A 113 -6.62 5.19 -7.72
N ALA A 114 -6.52 4.86 -6.44
CA ALA A 114 -6.82 3.53 -5.93
C ALA A 114 -8.33 3.18 -6.03
N ARG A 115 -9.20 4.17 -5.79
CA ARG A 115 -10.65 4.06 -5.94
C ARG A 115 -11.06 3.72 -7.37
N ASP A 116 -10.47 4.39 -8.35
CA ASP A 116 -10.72 4.10 -9.78
C ASP A 116 -10.28 2.68 -10.16
N LEU A 117 -9.19 2.18 -9.58
CA LEU A 117 -8.77 0.80 -9.75
C LEU A 117 -9.75 -0.17 -9.07
N LEU A 118 -10.22 0.15 -7.86
CA LEU A 118 -11.19 -0.67 -7.12
C LEU A 118 -12.53 -0.77 -7.87
N LYS A 119 -13.03 0.32 -8.45
CA LYS A 119 -14.27 0.32 -9.24
C LYS A 119 -14.27 -0.70 -10.38
N ARG A 120 -13.10 -0.94 -10.99
CA ARG A 120 -12.95 -1.90 -12.09
C ARG A 120 -12.93 -3.35 -11.63
N GLU A 121 -12.64 -3.59 -10.37
CA GLU A 121 -12.55 -4.93 -9.76
C GLU A 121 -13.80 -5.30 -8.94
N ALA A 122 -14.64 -4.31 -8.61
CA ALA A 122 -15.87 -4.48 -7.83
C ALA A 122 -17.02 -5.01 -8.73
N ASP A 123 -16.85 -6.22 -9.21
CA ASP A 123 -17.76 -6.96 -10.11
C ASP A 123 -18.65 -7.97 -9.35
N GLY A 124 -18.80 -7.82 -8.04
CA GLY A 124 -19.46 -8.79 -7.16
C GLY A 124 -18.53 -9.86 -6.59
N THR A 125 -17.24 -9.87 -6.99
CA THR A 125 -16.23 -10.75 -6.39
C THR A 125 -16.09 -10.48 -4.89
N ARG A 126 -16.05 -11.55 -4.09
CA ARG A 126 -15.80 -11.47 -2.65
C ARG A 126 -14.32 -11.40 -2.39
N PHE A 127 -13.91 -10.39 -1.64
CA PHE A 127 -12.52 -10.17 -1.25
C PHE A 127 -12.35 -10.38 0.25
N ARG A 128 -11.22 -10.97 0.64
CA ARG A 128 -10.82 -11.17 2.03
C ARG A 128 -9.69 -10.24 2.48
N LEU A 129 -9.04 -9.53 1.54
CA LEU A 129 -7.98 -8.58 1.82
C LEU A 129 -8.04 -7.45 0.79
N ILE A 130 -7.78 -6.24 1.26
CA ILE A 130 -7.52 -5.07 0.44
C ILE A 130 -6.23 -4.39 0.93
N GLY A 131 -5.45 -3.86 0.00
CA GLY A 131 -4.26 -3.09 0.31
C GLY A 131 -4.01 -2.02 -0.75
N VAL A 132 -3.34 -0.97 -0.33
CA VAL A 132 -2.87 0.10 -1.21
C VAL A 132 -1.39 0.36 -0.96
N GLY A 133 -0.67 0.69 -2.02
CA GLY A 133 0.75 1.02 -1.93
C GLY A 133 1.11 2.15 -2.88
N SER A 134 2.21 2.82 -2.56
CA SER A 134 2.84 3.83 -3.39
C SER A 134 4.29 3.45 -3.66
N SER A 135 4.73 3.58 -4.90
CA SER A 135 6.08 3.23 -5.38
C SER A 135 6.56 4.26 -6.42
N ALA A 136 7.74 4.02 -7.02
CA ALA A 136 8.47 5.04 -7.78
C ALA A 136 8.63 6.29 -6.91
N LEU A 137 9.30 6.09 -5.76
CA LEU A 137 9.42 7.10 -4.74
C LEU A 137 10.49 8.13 -5.10
N VAL A 138 10.18 9.39 -4.79
CA VAL A 138 11.08 10.55 -4.87
C VAL A 138 11.01 11.31 -3.55
N THR A 139 11.87 12.30 -3.37
CA THR A 139 11.83 13.20 -2.22
C THR A 139 10.61 14.14 -2.29
N SER A 140 10.11 14.56 -1.14
CA SER A 140 8.86 15.33 -1.03
C SER A 140 8.90 16.71 -1.68
N ASP A 141 10.08 17.28 -1.90
CA ASP A 141 10.29 18.54 -2.63
C ASP A 141 9.89 18.46 -4.11
N GLN A 142 9.85 17.23 -4.67
CA GLN A 142 9.40 16.98 -6.04
C GLN A 142 7.90 16.61 -6.12
N ALA A 143 7.20 16.65 -4.99
CA ALA A 143 5.82 16.23 -4.90
C ALA A 143 4.83 17.37 -5.12
N ASP A 144 3.66 17.00 -5.63
CA ASP A 144 2.45 17.83 -5.63
C ASP A 144 2.70 19.26 -6.15
N PRO A 145 3.29 19.44 -7.36
CA PRO A 145 3.55 20.76 -7.91
C PRO A 145 2.26 21.57 -8.00
N ALA A 146 2.33 22.85 -7.64
CA ALA A 146 1.20 23.75 -7.47
C ALA A 146 0.29 23.85 -8.71
N ASP A 147 0.86 23.70 -9.91
CA ASP A 147 0.14 23.80 -11.17
C ASP A 147 -0.71 22.55 -11.49
N LEU A 148 -0.47 21.41 -10.80
CA LEU A 148 -1.10 20.12 -11.07
C LEU A 148 -2.01 19.64 -9.93
N VAL A 149 -2.06 20.36 -8.81
CA VAL A 149 -2.79 19.97 -7.61
C VAL A 149 -3.74 21.08 -7.19
N ASP A 150 -4.95 20.71 -6.75
CA ASP A 150 -5.81 21.64 -6.03
C ASP A 150 -5.12 22.07 -4.72
N GLY A 151 -4.51 23.25 -4.77
CA GLY A 151 -3.77 23.81 -3.65
C GLY A 151 -4.60 23.94 -2.36
N ARG A 152 -5.92 24.14 -2.47
CA ARG A 152 -6.82 24.22 -1.32
C ARG A 152 -6.99 22.84 -0.66
N ALA A 153 -7.14 21.79 -1.46
CA ALA A 153 -7.24 20.42 -0.93
C ALA A 153 -5.93 20.00 -0.24
N ALA A 154 -4.78 20.33 -0.82
CA ALA A 154 -3.47 20.06 -0.22
C ALA A 154 -3.29 20.80 1.12
N ILE A 155 -3.60 22.11 1.16
CA ILE A 155 -3.52 22.93 2.37
C ILE A 155 -4.46 22.37 3.45
N ALA A 156 -5.70 22.01 3.09
CA ALA A 156 -6.65 21.42 4.02
C ALA A 156 -6.14 20.09 4.58
N GLU A 157 -5.57 19.22 3.75
CA GLU A 157 -5.01 17.94 4.20
C GLU A 157 -3.86 18.15 5.19
N HIS A 158 -2.90 19.02 4.86
CA HIS A 158 -1.82 19.37 5.79
C HIS A 158 -2.32 20.03 7.10
N ALA A 159 -3.42 20.80 7.04
CA ALA A 159 -4.01 21.36 8.26
C ALA A 159 -4.61 20.25 9.14
N VAL A 160 -5.29 19.26 8.56
CA VAL A 160 -5.79 18.09 9.28
C VAL A 160 -4.64 17.30 9.89
N ASP A 161 -3.55 17.08 9.15
CA ASP A 161 -2.37 16.38 9.67
C ASP A 161 -1.78 17.09 10.90
N ARG A 162 -1.69 18.44 10.88
CA ARG A 162 -1.21 19.20 12.03
C ARG A 162 -2.14 19.09 13.25
N VAL A 163 -3.46 19.08 13.03
CA VAL A 163 -4.44 18.89 14.11
C VAL A 163 -4.30 17.49 14.72
N ARG A 164 -4.20 16.47 13.89
CA ARG A 164 -4.00 15.07 14.33
C ARG A 164 -2.68 14.89 15.09
N ALA A 165 -1.60 15.48 14.60
CA ALA A 165 -0.30 15.43 15.30
C ALA A 165 -0.33 16.06 16.69
N ARG A 166 -1.19 17.06 16.91
CA ARG A 166 -1.32 17.78 18.20
C ARG A 166 -2.34 17.15 19.15
N PHE A 167 -3.44 16.62 18.63
CA PHE A 167 -4.61 16.20 19.41
C PHE A 167 -4.96 14.72 19.26
N GLY A 168 -4.17 13.94 18.48
CA GLY A 168 -4.39 12.54 18.17
C GLY A 168 -5.19 12.32 16.88
N ASP A 169 -5.08 11.11 16.33
CA ASP A 169 -5.64 10.75 15.01
C ASP A 169 -7.17 10.85 14.95
N GLY A 170 -7.86 10.64 16.07
CA GLY A 170 -9.31 10.78 16.20
C GLY A 170 -9.84 12.21 16.25
N ALA A 171 -8.97 13.23 16.33
CA ALA A 171 -9.40 14.64 16.49
C ALA A 171 -10.14 15.17 15.25
N VAL A 172 -9.84 14.65 14.06
CA VAL A 172 -10.53 14.98 12.81
C VAL A 172 -10.75 13.70 12.01
N ILE A 173 -12.00 13.36 11.75
CA ILE A 173 -12.41 12.23 10.91
C ILE A 173 -13.05 12.81 9.64
N ARG A 174 -12.61 12.33 8.47
CA ARG A 174 -13.25 12.71 7.20
C ARG A 174 -14.57 11.97 7.03
N GLY A 175 -15.57 12.61 6.38
CA GLY A 175 -16.93 12.09 6.26
C GLY A 175 -17.03 10.67 5.69
N LEU A 176 -16.13 10.27 4.79
CA LEU A 176 -16.11 8.90 4.27
C LEU A 176 -15.77 7.83 5.33
N ALA A 177 -14.96 8.20 6.33
CA ALA A 177 -14.56 7.32 7.43
C ALA A 177 -15.47 7.50 8.68
N PHE A 178 -16.39 8.44 8.63
CA PHE A 178 -17.28 8.71 9.76
C PHE A 178 -18.30 7.55 9.91
N GLU A 179 -18.24 6.90 11.05
CA GLU A 179 -19.31 6.00 11.52
C GLU A 179 -20.27 6.88 12.32
N GLY A 180 -21.48 7.09 11.80
CA GLY A 180 -22.51 7.77 12.53
C GLY A 180 -22.67 7.17 13.94
N PRO A 181 -23.31 7.89 14.89
CA PRO A 181 -23.63 7.29 16.18
C PRO A 181 -24.40 5.99 15.91
N GLU A 182 -23.98 4.89 16.57
CA GLU A 182 -24.76 3.65 16.57
C GLU A 182 -26.16 4.02 17.08
N GLU A 183 -27.18 3.86 16.24
CA GLU A 183 -28.55 3.99 16.70
C GLU A 183 -28.81 2.88 17.72
N PRO A 184 -29.36 3.22 18.90
CA PRO A 184 -29.61 2.27 19.98
C PRO A 184 -30.66 1.21 19.64
#